data_f87ff35df46d66bb4adb13d10257e558
#
_entry.id   f87ff35df46d66bb4adb13d10257e558
#
_cell.length_a   1.000
_cell.length_b   1.000
_cell.length_c   1.000
_cell.angle_alpha   90.00
_cell.angle_beta   90.00
_cell.angle_gamma   90.00
#
_symmetry.space_group_name_H-M   'P 1'
#
loop_
_entity.id
_entity.type
_entity.pdbx_description
1 polymer ?
#
loop_
_entity_poly.entity_id
_entity_poly.type
_entity_poly.pdbx_seq_one_letter_code
_entity_poly.pdbx_strand_id
1 'polypeptide(L)'
;DAQESRGLGDVYKRQMEVCVFKPASVEDAREITETLLANRTVVLNLEGLDVDIAQRIIDFTSGSCYAINGNLQKISHYIFIITPASVDISGDFQDLLGGSAFDVPINNNGY
;
A
#
# COMPACT_ATOMS: atom_id res chain seq x y z
N ASP A 1 2.54 11.85 -28.12
CA ASP A 1 1.18 11.41 -27.97
C ASP A 1 0.84 11.45 -26.49
N ALA A 2 -0.34 11.09 -26.23
CA ALA A 2 -0.83 11.27 -24.88
C ALA A 2 -0.01 10.50 -23.91
N GLN A 3 0.47 9.37 -24.30
CA GLN A 3 1.19 8.59 -23.45
C GLN A 3 2.52 9.18 -23.14
N GLU A 4 3.13 9.78 -24.08
CA GLU A 4 4.37 10.41 -23.84
C GLU A 4 4.22 11.58 -22.94
N SER A 5 3.18 12.34 -23.11
CA SER A 5 2.94 13.46 -22.25
C SER A 5 2.76 13.01 -20.86
N ARG A 6 2.01 11.94 -20.71
CA ARG A 6 1.76 11.45 -19.41
C ARG A 6 3.03 10.96 -18.80
N GLY A 7 3.89 10.35 -19.55
CA GLY A 7 5.14 9.88 -19.05
C GLY A 7 5.99 10.98 -18.47
N LEU A 8 6.03 12.09 -19.16
CA LEU A 8 6.76 13.20 -18.66
C LEU A 8 6.17 13.72 -17.37
N GLY A 9 4.87 13.78 -17.31
CA GLY A 9 4.22 14.22 -16.12
C GLY A 9 4.53 13.29 -14.97
N ASP A 10 4.54 12.02 -15.24
CA ASP A 10 4.83 11.08 -14.21
C ASP A 10 6.23 11.22 -13.70
N VAL A 11 7.18 11.48 -14.56
CA VAL A 11 8.53 11.65 -14.13
C VAL A 11 8.63 12.81 -13.16
N TYR A 12 8.03 13.92 -13.50
CA TYR A 12 8.11 15.05 -12.64
C TYR A 12 7.29 14.90 -11.40
N LYS A 13 6.08 14.42 -11.55
CA LYS A 13 5.21 14.37 -10.40
C LYS A 13 5.39 13.14 -9.60
N ARG A 14 5.96 12.12 -10.16
CA ARG A 14 6.16 10.88 -9.45
C ARG A 14 4.87 10.40 -8.85
N GLN A 15 3.86 10.37 -9.70
CA GLN A 15 2.58 9.96 -9.22
C GLN A 15 2.62 8.54 -8.74
N MET A 16 1.93 8.29 -7.64
CA MET A 16 1.87 7.00 -7.05
C MET A 16 0.70 6.25 -7.65
N GLU A 17 0.97 5.07 -8.20
CA GLU A 17 -0.10 4.22 -8.66
C GLU A 17 -0.56 3.37 -7.50
N VAL A 18 -1.84 3.40 -7.24
CA VAL A 18 -2.39 2.71 -6.09
C VAL A 18 -3.35 1.65 -6.55
N CYS A 19 -3.13 0.43 -6.08
CA CYS A 19 -4.00 -0.68 -6.39
C CYS A 19 -4.68 -1.14 -5.12
N VAL A 20 -5.98 -1.30 -5.16
CA VAL A 20 -6.71 -1.75 -3.99
C VAL A 20 -6.96 -3.23 -4.11
N PHE A 21 -6.58 -3.98 -3.08
CA PHE A 21 -6.77 -5.41 -3.06
C PHE A 21 -7.71 -5.79 -1.93
N LYS A 22 -8.63 -6.67 -2.26
CA LYS A 22 -9.53 -7.21 -1.27
C LYS A 22 -9.46 -8.71 -1.38
N PRO A 23 -8.40 -9.31 -0.86
CA PRO A 23 -8.16 -10.73 -1.08
C PRO A 23 -9.17 -11.60 -0.36
N ALA A 24 -9.40 -12.77 -0.90
CA ALA A 24 -10.29 -13.72 -0.29
C ALA A 24 -9.52 -14.89 0.30
N SER A 25 -8.30 -15.08 -0.11
CA SER A 25 -7.51 -16.20 0.37
C SER A 25 -6.04 -15.84 0.41
N VAL A 26 -5.26 -16.70 1.03
CA VAL A 26 -3.83 -16.46 1.13
C VAL A 26 -3.19 -16.46 -0.25
N GLU A 27 -3.70 -17.26 -1.15
CA GLU A 27 -3.14 -17.32 -2.48
C GLU A 27 -3.22 -15.97 -3.18
N ASP A 28 -4.25 -15.20 -2.87
CA ASP A 28 -4.38 -13.90 -3.50
C ASP A 28 -3.26 -12.96 -3.08
N ALA A 29 -2.59 -13.26 -1.98
CA ALA A 29 -1.55 -12.38 -1.50
C ALA A 29 -0.34 -12.35 -2.44
N ARG A 30 -0.20 -13.34 -3.28
CA ARG A 30 0.91 -13.33 -4.22
C ARG A 30 0.81 -12.16 -5.18
N GLU A 31 -0.40 -11.81 -5.57
CA GLU A 31 -0.58 -10.69 -6.45
C GLU A 31 -0.18 -9.38 -5.80
N ILE A 32 -0.32 -9.32 -4.50
CA ILE A 32 0.11 -8.12 -3.79
C ILE A 32 1.61 -7.95 -3.95
N THR A 33 2.36 -9.03 -3.78
CA THR A 33 3.80 -8.97 -3.92
C THR A 33 4.18 -8.59 -5.35
N GLU A 34 3.50 -9.16 -6.32
CA GLU A 34 3.81 -8.84 -7.70
C GLU A 34 3.55 -7.39 -8.01
N THR A 35 2.49 -6.85 -7.44
CA THR A 35 2.18 -5.45 -7.65
C THR A 35 3.26 -4.56 -7.04
N LEU A 36 3.73 -4.94 -5.88
CA LEU A 36 4.81 -4.18 -5.24
C LEU A 36 6.09 -4.26 -6.05
N LEU A 37 6.37 -5.41 -6.62
CA LEU A 37 7.55 -5.56 -7.45
C LEU A 37 7.44 -4.73 -8.71
N ALA A 38 6.23 -4.43 -9.13
CA ALA A 38 6.02 -3.55 -10.26
C ALA A 38 6.04 -2.09 -9.85
N ASN A 39 6.46 -1.82 -8.63
CA ASN A 39 6.62 -0.45 -8.14
C ASN A 39 5.31 0.27 -7.92
N ARG A 40 4.30 -0.44 -7.51
CA ARG A 40 3.01 0.17 -7.24
C ARG A 40 2.67 0.04 -5.78
N THR A 41 1.87 0.96 -5.31
CA THR A 41 1.41 0.96 -3.93
C THR A 41 0.15 0.13 -3.82
N VAL A 42 0.02 -0.58 -2.72
CA VAL A 42 -1.12 -1.45 -2.48
C VAL A 42 -1.88 -0.99 -1.26
N VAL A 43 -3.19 -0.88 -1.43
CA VAL A 43 -4.08 -0.68 -0.28
C VAL A 43 -4.76 -2.03 -0.05
N LEU A 44 -4.50 -2.60 1.09
CA LEU A 44 -4.97 -3.94 1.40
C LEU A 44 -6.15 -3.85 2.33
N ASN A 45 -7.29 -4.33 1.87
CA ASN A 45 -8.51 -4.29 2.66
C ASN A 45 -8.87 -5.71 3.08
N LEU A 46 -8.81 -5.96 4.38
CA LEU A 46 -9.05 -7.29 4.92
C LEU A 46 -10.41 -7.40 5.61
N GLU A 47 -11.27 -6.43 5.38
CA GLU A 47 -12.58 -6.48 6.01
C GLU A 47 -13.35 -7.68 5.56
N GLY A 48 -14.02 -8.32 6.50
CA GLY A 48 -14.86 -9.45 6.15
C GLY A 48 -14.15 -10.77 6.11
N LEU A 49 -12.84 -10.77 6.25
CA LEU A 49 -12.09 -12.01 6.23
C LEU A 49 -12.05 -12.65 7.60
N ASP A 50 -11.98 -13.97 7.58
CA ASP A 50 -11.72 -14.70 8.80
C ASP A 50 -10.39 -14.23 9.38
N VAL A 51 -10.34 -14.12 10.69
CA VAL A 51 -9.17 -13.58 11.36
C VAL A 51 -7.92 -14.40 11.04
N ASP A 52 -8.03 -15.69 11.00
CA ASP A 52 -6.87 -16.52 10.73
C ASP A 52 -6.35 -16.29 9.32
N ILE A 53 -7.24 -16.16 8.38
CA ILE A 53 -6.84 -15.92 6.99
C ILE A 53 -6.23 -14.54 6.87
N ALA A 54 -6.83 -13.56 7.50
CA ALA A 54 -6.31 -12.21 7.46
C ALA A 54 -4.90 -12.17 8.04
N GLN A 55 -4.69 -12.87 9.13
CA GLN A 55 -3.39 -12.85 9.77
C GLN A 55 -2.33 -13.49 8.87
N ARG A 56 -2.69 -14.55 8.17
CA ARG A 56 -1.75 -15.17 7.26
C ARG A 56 -1.40 -14.24 6.12
N ILE A 57 -2.38 -13.53 5.61
CA ILE A 57 -2.14 -12.59 4.52
C ILE A 57 -1.21 -11.49 5.00
N ILE A 58 -1.42 -10.99 6.20
CA ILE A 58 -0.56 -9.96 6.75
C ILE A 58 0.84 -10.48 6.94
N ASP A 59 0.98 -11.69 7.45
CA ASP A 59 2.30 -12.25 7.67
C ASP A 59 3.06 -12.39 6.36
N PHE A 60 2.38 -12.91 5.35
CA PHE A 60 3.02 -13.07 4.06
C PHE A 60 3.39 -11.72 3.48
N THR A 61 2.47 -10.78 3.54
CA THR A 61 2.69 -9.47 2.96
C THR A 61 3.80 -8.72 3.69
N SER A 62 3.85 -8.87 5.01
CA SER A 62 4.90 -8.24 5.78
C SER A 62 6.27 -8.77 5.38
N GLY A 63 6.36 -10.07 5.19
CA GLY A 63 7.61 -10.67 4.77
C GLY A 63 8.02 -10.21 3.40
N SER A 64 7.07 -10.15 2.47
CA SER A 64 7.36 -9.67 1.14
C SER A 64 7.80 -8.22 1.17
N CYS A 65 7.13 -7.44 1.95
CA CYS A 65 7.45 -6.03 2.05
C CYS A 65 8.86 -5.84 2.58
N TYR A 66 9.19 -6.58 3.61
CA TYR A 66 10.50 -6.48 4.20
C TYR A 66 11.57 -6.88 3.18
N ALA A 67 11.31 -7.91 2.42
CA ALA A 67 12.28 -8.43 1.47
C ALA A 67 12.61 -7.43 0.37
N ILE A 68 11.67 -6.56 0.03
CA ILE A 68 11.92 -5.60 -1.04
C ILE A 68 12.14 -4.20 -0.49
N ASN A 69 12.36 -4.10 0.81
CA ASN A 69 12.59 -2.82 1.46
C ASN A 69 11.44 -1.86 1.32
N GLY A 70 10.25 -2.39 1.28
CA GLY A 70 9.07 -1.57 1.21
C GLY A 70 8.63 -1.13 2.60
N ASN A 71 7.50 -0.48 2.66
CA ASN A 71 6.93 -0.03 3.91
C ASN A 71 5.51 -0.53 4.04
N LEU A 72 5.15 -0.88 5.26
CA LEU A 72 3.81 -1.34 5.53
C LEU A 72 3.26 -0.54 6.68
N GLN A 73 2.09 0.05 6.50
CA GLN A 73 1.48 0.86 7.52
C GLN A 73 0.04 0.48 7.71
N LYS A 74 -0.37 0.34 8.95
CA LYS A 74 -1.75 0.05 9.27
C LYS A 74 -2.53 1.34 9.36
N ILE A 75 -3.59 1.43 8.61
CA ILE A 75 -4.42 2.63 8.63
C ILE A 75 -5.61 2.45 9.54
N SER A 76 -6.18 1.27 9.54
CA SER A 76 -7.28 0.98 10.43
C SER A 76 -7.18 -0.49 10.80
N HIS A 77 -8.17 -0.99 11.51
CA HIS A 77 -8.12 -2.37 11.95
C HIS A 77 -7.94 -3.34 10.81
N TYR A 78 -8.53 -3.05 9.68
CA TYR A 78 -8.52 -4.00 8.57
C TYR A 78 -7.91 -3.47 7.32
N ILE A 79 -7.33 -2.28 7.35
CA ILE A 79 -6.80 -1.67 6.15
C ILE A 79 -5.34 -1.31 6.32
N PHE A 80 -4.54 -1.76 5.38
CA PHE A 80 -3.11 -1.53 5.42
C PHE A 80 -2.67 -0.90 4.11
N ILE A 81 -1.60 -0.13 4.16
CA ILE A 81 -1.01 0.43 2.96
C ILE A 81 0.41 -0.07 2.88
N ILE A 82 0.76 -0.60 1.72
CA ILE A 82 2.08 -1.13 1.49
C ILE A 82 2.67 -0.41 0.30
N THR A 83 3.87 0.13 0.46
CA THR A 83 4.53 0.85 -0.61
C THR A 83 5.87 0.26 -0.91
N PRO A 84 6.28 0.29 -2.19
CA PRO A 84 7.62 -0.17 -2.53
C PRO A 84 8.67 0.81 -2.07
N ALA A 85 9.92 0.41 -2.12
CA ALA A 85 10.99 1.22 -1.59
C ALA A 85 11.10 2.57 -2.25
N SER A 86 10.67 2.67 -3.47
CA SER A 86 10.82 3.92 -4.22
C SER A 86 9.83 4.99 -3.81
N VAL A 87 8.87 4.66 -2.95
CA VAL A 87 7.82 5.60 -2.58
C VAL A 87 8.04 6.05 -1.15
N ASP A 88 7.94 7.35 -0.95
CA ASP A 88 8.07 7.92 0.38
C ASP A 88 6.68 8.02 1.00
N ILE A 89 6.41 7.19 1.94
CA ILE A 89 5.10 7.16 2.54
C ILE A 89 4.72 8.47 3.18
N SER A 90 5.62 9.05 3.92
CA SER A 90 5.22 10.19 4.72
C SER A 90 4.74 11.35 3.88
N GLY A 91 5.43 11.64 2.82
CA GLY A 91 5.03 12.78 2.01
C GLY A 91 3.92 12.43 1.05
N ASP A 92 4.13 11.34 0.31
CA ASP A 92 3.22 11.01 -0.78
C ASP A 92 1.85 10.64 -0.27
N PHE A 93 1.80 9.94 0.84
CA PHE A 93 0.53 9.53 1.35
C PHE A 93 -0.27 10.68 1.85
N GLN A 94 0.37 11.61 2.54
CA GLN A 94 -0.37 12.73 3.04
C GLN A 94 -0.98 13.53 1.93
N ASP A 95 -0.24 13.70 0.85
CA ASP A 95 -0.79 14.39 -0.29
C ASP A 95 -1.93 13.62 -0.90
N LEU A 96 -1.75 12.34 -1.08
CA LEU A 96 -2.74 11.54 -1.74
C LEU A 96 -4.03 11.45 -0.95
N LEU A 97 -3.91 11.30 0.34
CA LEU A 97 -5.08 11.06 1.16
C LEU A 97 -5.66 12.31 1.77
N GLY A 98 -5.09 13.44 1.45
CA GLY A 98 -5.62 14.65 1.97
C GLY A 98 -5.14 14.95 3.36
N GLY A 99 -4.28 14.16 3.87
CA GLY A 99 -3.60 14.47 5.08
C GLY A 99 -4.42 14.47 6.33
N SER A 100 -5.13 15.51 6.54
CA SER A 100 -5.72 15.70 7.84
C SER A 100 -6.64 14.58 8.24
N ALA A 101 -7.26 13.93 7.30
CA ALA A 101 -8.21 12.90 7.65
C ALA A 101 -7.51 11.75 8.35
N PHE A 102 -6.27 11.49 8.01
CA PHE A 102 -5.59 10.35 8.55
C PHE A 102 -4.57 10.72 9.59
N ASP A 103 -4.24 12.00 9.70
CA ASP A 103 -3.28 12.41 10.63
C ASP A 103 -3.61 12.05 12.02
N VAL A 104 -4.81 12.38 12.42
CA VAL A 104 -5.15 12.28 13.80
C VAL A 104 -5.07 10.88 14.33
N PRO A 105 -5.76 9.95 13.74
CA PRO A 105 -5.73 8.64 14.32
C PRO A 105 -4.39 7.98 14.23
N ILE A 106 -3.67 8.23 13.19
CA ILE A 106 -2.45 7.53 13.02
C ILE A 106 -1.39 8.07 13.92
N ASN A 107 -1.36 9.35 14.07
CA ASN A 107 -0.40 9.93 14.88
C ASN A 107 -0.50 9.55 16.30
N ASN A 108 -1.70 9.47 16.78
CA ASN A 108 -1.92 9.14 18.10
C ASN A 108 -1.38 7.87 18.46
N ASN A 109 -1.31 7.02 17.63
CA ASN A 109 -0.93 5.86 17.90
C ASN A 109 0.31 5.61 17.77
N GLY A 110 0.80 6.41 17.35
CA GLY A 110 1.89 6.18 17.22
C GLY A 110 2.29 5.05 17.64
N TYR A 111 2.12 4.70 17.76
CA TYR A 111 2.43 3.70 17.91
C TYR A 111 3.16 3.50 17.80
#